data_3c75e4c8c9c6fffa8464ac63826d9ef7
#
_entry.id   3c75e4c8c9c6fffa8464ac63826d9ef7
#
_cell.length_a   1.000
_cell.length_b   1.000
_cell.length_c   1.000
_cell.angle_alpha   90.00
_cell.angle_beta   90.00
_cell.angle_gamma   90.00
#
_symmetry.space_group_name_H-M   'P 1'
#
loop_
_entity.id
_entity.type
_entity.pdbx_description
1 polymer ?
#
loop_
_entity_poly.entity_id
_entity_poly.type
_entity_poly.pdbx_seq_one_letter_code
_entity_poly.pdbx_strand_id
1 'polypeptide(L)'
;MSNSLEQFVAEHSHLTRRFFLGLGAAGAAALATVAESRAAEPRDPRLQQAVDKLESWLTEPSQFRDVSRGKPIPHSLPDDKKSEVGMTRDTWKLEVISDPEQPAKIRTPFAKEAGTALDFAGLMRLAEQHAVRFPKVMTCLNIGCPLGMGIWEGVPLREVLWKTQPRENLRRVFYYGYHNDVPDQRFQSSLPVDRVLEDPVGLPPVILCYKLNGEWLSPERGGPVRIVVPEGYGFKSIKWLTTVVLTNLYHANDTYANGNNDVDSTLKTFASTLNAPTRVKAGEPFAVTGYAQVGTAGLSKVQVWLRSEATDWPAEDKYFATAPWIDAEVLPPPAQWGGGLQDDTVLNTTRGFDSEGRPLTWPMRLAKIHWASLLPGVPAGKYALHCRTIDANGQAQPMPRPFQKSGHAAIEEIGVTVE
;
A
#
# COMPACT_ATOMS: atom_id res chain seq x y z
N MET A 1 31.23 31.98 -24.17
CA MET A 1 30.53 30.77 -23.64
C MET A 1 30.65 30.53 -22.14
N SER A 2 31.56 31.17 -21.39
CA SER A 2 31.69 31.04 -19.94
C SER A 2 30.60 31.78 -19.15
N ASN A 3 30.14 32.96 -19.65
CA ASN A 3 29.14 33.78 -18.93
C ASN A 3 27.75 33.14 -18.77
N SER A 4 27.33 32.23 -19.65
CA SER A 4 26.01 31.62 -19.55
C SER A 4 25.92 30.51 -18.49
N LEU A 5 27.02 29.82 -18.21
CA LEU A 5 27.05 28.76 -17.20
C LEU A 5 27.10 29.34 -15.77
N GLU A 6 27.88 30.40 -15.57
CA GLU A 6 27.95 31.09 -14.27
C GLU A 6 26.63 31.79 -13.93
N GLN A 7 25.96 32.36 -14.93
CA GLN A 7 24.64 32.97 -14.77
C GLN A 7 23.57 31.91 -14.45
N PHE A 8 23.60 30.78 -15.15
CA PHE A 8 22.70 29.63 -14.88
C PHE A 8 22.89 29.06 -13.47
N VAL A 9 24.16 28.87 -13.05
CA VAL A 9 24.47 28.39 -11.69
C VAL A 9 24.04 29.39 -10.62
N ALA A 10 24.20 30.67 -10.85
CA ALA A 10 23.78 31.72 -9.92
C ALA A 10 22.25 31.78 -9.82
N GLU A 11 21.52 31.74 -10.92
CA GLU A 11 20.05 31.70 -10.94
C GLU A 11 19.50 30.44 -10.29
N HIS A 12 20.10 29.29 -10.55
CA HIS A 12 19.70 28.02 -9.93
C HIS A 12 19.95 28.02 -8.42
N SER A 13 21.07 28.53 -7.98
CA SER A 13 21.38 28.68 -6.55
C SER A 13 20.43 29.66 -5.86
N HIS A 14 20.00 30.71 -6.54
CA HIS A 14 19.05 31.69 -6.00
C HIS A 14 17.63 31.14 -5.89
N LEU A 15 17.19 30.34 -6.86
CA LEU A 15 15.90 29.64 -6.84
C LEU A 15 15.88 28.58 -5.72
N THR A 16 16.96 27.81 -5.57
CA THR A 16 17.08 26.78 -4.53
C THR A 16 17.06 27.39 -3.12
N ARG A 17 17.75 28.51 -2.91
CA ARG A 17 17.72 29.24 -1.62
C ARG A 17 16.35 29.82 -1.28
N ARG A 18 15.63 30.40 -2.26
CA ARG A 18 14.24 30.88 -2.05
C ARG A 18 13.28 29.76 -1.74
N PHE A 19 13.44 28.63 -2.40
CA PHE A 19 12.62 27.44 -2.15
C PHE A 19 12.88 26.87 -0.74
N PHE A 20 14.15 26.76 -0.33
CA PHE A 20 14.51 26.32 1.03
C PHE A 20 14.06 27.30 2.13
N LEU A 21 14.15 28.59 1.90
CA LEU A 21 13.66 29.59 2.87
C LEU A 21 12.13 29.59 2.94
N GLY A 22 11.43 29.38 1.81
CA GLY A 22 9.98 29.23 1.78
C GLY A 22 9.51 27.97 2.50
N LEU A 23 10.19 26.83 2.33
CA LEU A 23 9.91 25.60 3.05
C LEU A 23 10.24 25.69 4.54
N GLY A 24 11.33 26.37 4.91
CA GLY A 24 11.71 26.61 6.31
C GLY A 24 10.67 27.47 7.05
N ALA A 25 10.16 28.51 6.42
CA ALA A 25 9.11 29.36 6.98
C ALA A 25 7.75 28.64 7.07
N ALA A 26 7.38 27.85 6.05
CA ALA A 26 6.17 27.04 6.07
C ALA A 26 6.26 25.89 7.07
N GLY A 27 7.43 25.27 7.22
CA GLY A 27 7.70 24.22 8.22
C GLY A 27 7.66 24.74 9.66
N ALA A 28 8.20 25.93 9.92
CA ALA A 28 8.15 26.57 11.23
C ALA A 28 6.72 27.02 11.60
N ALA A 29 5.93 27.48 10.63
CA ALA A 29 4.52 27.80 10.85
C ALA A 29 3.66 26.54 11.10
N ALA A 30 3.95 25.43 10.41
CA ALA A 30 3.27 24.16 10.64
C ALA A 30 3.62 23.54 12.00
N LEU A 31 4.87 23.69 12.48
CA LEU A 31 5.28 23.25 13.82
C LEU A 31 4.71 24.10 14.94
N ALA A 32 4.46 25.40 14.70
CA ALA A 32 3.86 26.29 15.70
C ALA A 32 2.35 26.07 15.89
N THR A 33 1.65 25.49 14.90
CA THR A 33 0.21 25.17 14.99
C THR A 33 -0.11 23.83 15.65
N VAL A 34 0.89 22.99 15.94
CA VAL A 34 0.72 21.68 16.62
C VAL A 34 0.71 21.83 18.16
N ALA A 35 1.00 23.00 18.71
CA ALA A 35 1.22 23.20 20.15
C ALA A 35 0.01 23.76 20.93
N GLU A 36 -1.16 23.90 20.34
CA GLU A 36 -2.39 24.13 21.10
C GLU A 36 -3.32 22.92 20.97
N SER A 37 -3.24 21.99 21.90
CA SER A 37 -4.32 21.03 22.15
C SER A 37 -5.52 21.79 22.69
N ARG A 38 -6.30 22.42 21.81
CA ARG A 38 -7.69 22.73 22.12
C ARG A 38 -8.33 21.42 22.51
N ALA A 39 -8.85 21.33 23.72
CA ALA A 39 -9.74 20.23 24.07
C ALA A 39 -10.80 20.15 22.97
N ALA A 40 -10.74 19.08 22.17
CA ALA A 40 -11.65 18.90 21.04
C ALA A 40 -13.07 18.98 21.59
N GLU A 41 -13.92 19.81 20.99
CA GLU A 41 -15.35 19.80 21.36
C GLU A 41 -15.86 18.36 21.25
N PRO A 42 -16.69 17.91 22.20
CA PRO A 42 -17.20 16.56 22.18
C PRO A 42 -17.95 16.33 20.85
N ARG A 43 -17.61 15.25 20.14
CA ARG A 43 -18.31 14.87 18.91
C ARG A 43 -19.79 14.71 19.14
N ASP A 44 -20.61 15.01 18.12
CA ASP A 44 -22.04 14.64 18.15
C ASP A 44 -22.18 13.15 18.51
N PRO A 45 -23.07 12.78 19.44
CA PRO A 45 -23.22 11.40 19.88
C PRO A 45 -23.48 10.39 18.76
N ARG A 46 -24.18 10.79 17.68
CA ARG A 46 -24.43 9.94 16.50
C ARG A 46 -23.14 9.66 15.74
N LEU A 47 -22.31 10.68 15.58
CA LEU A 47 -21.01 10.52 14.93
C LEU A 47 -20.09 9.66 15.77
N GLN A 48 -20.06 9.86 17.10
CA GLN A 48 -19.25 9.05 18.01
C GLN A 48 -19.70 7.58 17.96
N GLN A 49 -21.01 7.30 18.01
CA GLN A 49 -21.52 5.93 17.87
C GLN A 49 -21.16 5.26 16.54
N ALA A 50 -21.06 6.04 15.47
CA ALA A 50 -20.64 5.51 14.17
C ALA A 50 -19.12 5.23 14.16
N VAL A 51 -18.31 6.08 14.78
CA VAL A 51 -16.86 5.90 14.93
C VAL A 51 -16.54 4.68 15.79
N ASP A 52 -17.27 4.46 16.87
CA ASP A 52 -17.07 3.30 17.79
C ASP A 52 -17.34 1.95 17.12
N LYS A 53 -18.05 1.93 15.99
CA LYS A 53 -18.33 0.73 15.19
C LYS A 53 -17.34 0.47 14.07
N LEU A 54 -16.33 1.34 13.91
CA LEU A 54 -15.32 1.13 12.88
C LEU A 54 -14.49 -0.12 13.15
N GLU A 55 -14.06 -0.77 12.09
CA GLU A 55 -13.12 -1.88 12.15
C GLU A 55 -11.76 -1.43 12.73
N SER A 56 -11.01 -2.38 13.28
CA SER A 56 -9.64 -2.12 13.73
C SER A 56 -8.76 -1.57 12.62
N TRP A 57 -7.78 -0.74 12.98
CA TRP A 57 -6.85 -0.18 12.01
C TRP A 57 -5.99 -1.27 11.35
N LEU A 58 -5.38 -2.14 12.14
CA LEU A 58 -4.74 -3.35 11.64
C LEU A 58 -5.78 -4.46 11.48
N THR A 59 -5.68 -5.18 10.40
CA THR A 59 -6.50 -6.36 10.10
C THR A 59 -5.83 -7.60 10.70
N GLU A 60 -6.59 -8.43 11.40
CA GLU A 60 -6.08 -9.72 11.84
C GLU A 60 -5.63 -10.59 10.65
N PRO A 61 -4.52 -11.36 10.77
CA PRO A 61 -4.02 -12.17 9.66
C PRO A 61 -5.06 -13.13 9.05
N SER A 62 -5.96 -13.66 9.86
CA SER A 62 -7.07 -14.53 9.43
C SER A 62 -8.16 -13.79 8.65
N GLN A 63 -8.34 -12.50 8.88
CA GLN A 63 -9.39 -11.67 8.28
C GLN A 63 -8.97 -10.96 7.00
N PHE A 64 -7.69 -11.06 6.61
CA PHE A 64 -7.29 -10.55 5.30
C PHE A 64 -8.07 -11.25 4.20
N ARG A 65 -8.66 -10.47 3.29
CA ARG A 65 -9.33 -11.03 2.13
C ARG A 65 -8.36 -11.84 1.27
N ASP A 66 -8.68 -13.10 1.03
CA ASP A 66 -7.88 -13.95 0.15
C ASP A 66 -8.27 -13.76 -1.32
N VAL A 67 -7.26 -13.53 -2.17
CA VAL A 67 -7.36 -13.42 -3.63
C VAL A 67 -6.34 -14.33 -4.30
N SER A 68 -5.93 -15.38 -3.63
CA SER A 68 -4.98 -16.36 -4.13
C SER A 68 -5.45 -17.00 -5.43
N ARG A 69 -4.51 -17.38 -6.27
CA ARG A 69 -4.73 -17.99 -7.57
C ARG A 69 -4.09 -19.37 -7.61
N GLY A 70 -4.55 -20.20 -8.52
CA GLY A 70 -4.09 -21.55 -8.75
C GLY A 70 -5.24 -22.53 -8.74
N LYS A 71 -5.05 -23.69 -9.37
CA LYS A 71 -5.98 -24.81 -9.33
C LYS A 71 -5.16 -26.10 -9.19
N PRO A 72 -5.10 -26.68 -7.99
CA PRO A 72 -5.64 -26.17 -6.71
C PRO A 72 -4.95 -24.88 -6.25
N ILE A 73 -5.59 -24.14 -5.33
CA ILE A 73 -4.96 -22.99 -4.69
C ILE A 73 -3.78 -23.49 -3.83
N PRO A 74 -2.57 -22.92 -3.94
CA PRO A 74 -1.38 -23.47 -3.28
C PRO A 74 -1.52 -23.71 -1.77
N HIS A 75 -2.13 -22.80 -1.02
CA HIS A 75 -2.30 -22.98 0.43
C HIS A 75 -3.32 -24.07 0.81
N SER A 76 -4.16 -24.53 -0.11
CA SER A 76 -5.10 -25.64 0.12
C SER A 76 -4.52 -27.03 -0.22
N LEU A 77 -3.25 -27.09 -0.66
CA LEU A 77 -2.56 -28.35 -0.91
C LEU A 77 -2.44 -29.18 0.38
N PRO A 78 -2.41 -30.52 0.29
CA PRO A 78 -2.04 -31.37 1.42
C PRO A 78 -0.66 -31.03 1.98
N ASP A 79 -0.42 -31.33 3.26
CA ASP A 79 0.80 -30.91 3.94
C ASP A 79 2.08 -31.57 3.39
N ASP A 80 1.99 -32.82 2.96
CA ASP A 80 3.06 -33.51 2.24
C ASP A 80 3.42 -32.79 0.93
N LYS A 81 2.43 -32.37 0.14
CA LYS A 81 2.65 -31.61 -1.09
C LYS A 81 3.19 -30.21 -0.79
N LYS A 82 2.70 -29.53 0.24
CA LYS A 82 3.27 -28.24 0.68
C LYS A 82 4.74 -28.38 1.04
N SER A 83 5.10 -29.46 1.74
CA SER A 83 6.51 -29.75 2.07
C SER A 83 7.35 -30.01 0.83
N GLU A 84 6.86 -30.85 -0.10
CA GLU A 84 7.52 -31.16 -1.37
C GLU A 84 7.85 -29.91 -2.19
N VAL A 85 6.87 -28.99 -2.32
CA VAL A 85 7.03 -27.77 -3.14
C VAL A 85 7.68 -26.59 -2.40
N GLY A 86 8.18 -26.81 -1.18
CA GLY A 86 8.91 -25.79 -0.43
C GLY A 86 8.03 -24.73 0.23
N MET A 87 6.80 -25.06 0.61
CA MET A 87 5.87 -24.15 1.28
C MET A 87 5.87 -24.29 2.81
N THR A 88 6.87 -24.95 3.39
CA THR A 88 7.11 -25.00 4.84
C THR A 88 8.44 -24.35 5.19
N ARG A 89 8.62 -23.93 6.44
CA ARG A 89 9.89 -23.31 6.88
C ARG A 89 11.06 -24.28 6.75
N ASP A 90 10.87 -25.57 6.94
CA ASP A 90 11.91 -26.57 6.90
C ASP A 90 12.34 -26.93 5.46
N THR A 91 11.47 -26.76 4.50
CA THR A 91 11.72 -27.16 3.10
C THR A 91 11.88 -25.98 2.15
N TRP A 92 11.53 -24.74 2.60
CA TRP A 92 11.64 -23.54 1.77
C TRP A 92 13.08 -23.27 1.34
N LYS A 93 13.22 -22.99 0.05
CA LYS A 93 14.48 -22.56 -0.56
C LYS A 93 14.23 -21.48 -1.60
N LEU A 94 15.02 -20.42 -1.55
CA LEU A 94 15.02 -19.35 -2.54
C LEU A 94 16.19 -19.51 -3.50
N GLU A 95 15.88 -19.54 -4.77
CA GLU A 95 16.88 -19.39 -5.83
C GLU A 95 17.00 -17.92 -6.23
N VAL A 96 18.25 -17.49 -6.48
CA VAL A 96 18.56 -16.21 -7.11
C VAL A 96 19.51 -16.51 -8.28
N ILE A 97 18.96 -16.49 -9.46
CA ILE A 97 19.60 -16.98 -10.68
C ILE A 97 19.60 -15.94 -11.80
N SER A 98 20.47 -16.12 -12.79
CA SER A 98 20.45 -15.32 -14.01
C SER A 98 19.34 -15.78 -14.94
N ASP A 99 18.75 -14.81 -15.66
CA ASP A 99 17.81 -15.08 -16.74
C ASP A 99 18.53 -15.88 -17.86
N PRO A 100 18.01 -17.04 -18.27
CA PRO A 100 18.64 -17.84 -19.30
C PRO A 100 18.59 -17.18 -20.70
N GLU A 101 17.59 -16.35 -20.99
CA GLU A 101 17.41 -15.73 -22.30
C GLU A 101 18.04 -14.33 -22.38
N GLN A 102 17.98 -13.57 -21.30
CA GLN A 102 18.50 -12.22 -21.18
C GLN A 102 19.39 -12.08 -19.95
N PRO A 103 20.58 -12.71 -19.96
CA PRO A 103 21.36 -12.92 -18.75
C PRO A 103 21.90 -11.62 -18.16
N ALA A 104 21.70 -11.45 -16.84
CA ALA A 104 22.51 -10.59 -16.02
C ALA A 104 23.70 -11.39 -15.46
N LYS A 105 24.90 -10.78 -15.42
CA LYS A 105 26.08 -11.46 -14.87
C LYS A 105 26.04 -11.50 -13.35
N ILE A 106 26.03 -12.68 -12.78
CA ILE A 106 26.16 -12.95 -11.34
C ILE A 106 27.32 -13.89 -11.06
N ARG A 107 28.03 -13.63 -9.96
CA ARG A 107 29.22 -14.42 -9.63
C ARG A 107 28.90 -15.67 -8.79
N THR A 108 27.98 -15.54 -7.83
CA THR A 108 27.65 -16.58 -6.85
C THR A 108 26.13 -16.78 -6.81
N PRO A 109 25.53 -17.46 -7.82
CA PRO A 109 24.09 -17.69 -7.84
C PRO A 109 23.65 -18.58 -6.68
N PHE A 110 22.44 -18.35 -6.19
CA PHE A 110 21.75 -19.26 -5.30
C PHE A 110 20.91 -20.22 -6.14
N ALA A 111 21.36 -21.46 -6.28
CA ALA A 111 20.72 -22.45 -7.12
C ALA A 111 20.45 -23.74 -6.34
N LYS A 112 19.27 -24.33 -6.50
CA LYS A 112 18.90 -25.60 -5.86
C LYS A 112 19.77 -26.74 -6.30
N GLU A 113 20.02 -26.83 -7.60
CA GLU A 113 20.85 -27.90 -8.20
C GLU A 113 22.31 -27.88 -7.68
N ALA A 114 22.83 -26.68 -7.43
CA ALA A 114 24.18 -26.50 -6.85
C ALA A 114 24.21 -26.62 -5.32
N GLY A 115 23.06 -26.81 -4.67
CA GLY A 115 22.97 -26.83 -3.21
C GLY A 115 23.23 -25.49 -2.52
N THR A 116 23.25 -24.38 -3.28
CA THR A 116 23.56 -23.02 -2.77
C THR A 116 22.32 -22.15 -2.53
N ALA A 117 21.12 -22.67 -2.81
CA ALA A 117 19.87 -21.96 -2.57
C ALA A 117 19.75 -21.51 -1.11
N LEU A 118 19.23 -20.29 -0.90
CA LEU A 118 19.03 -19.75 0.44
C LEU A 118 17.88 -20.47 1.13
N ASP A 119 18.16 -21.12 2.25
CA ASP A 119 17.15 -21.75 3.10
C ASP A 119 16.56 -20.79 4.14
N PHE A 120 15.52 -21.22 4.84
CA PHE A 120 14.85 -20.40 5.85
C PHE A 120 15.79 -20.04 7.01
N ALA A 121 16.66 -20.95 7.45
CA ALA A 121 17.65 -20.69 8.48
C ALA A 121 18.66 -19.61 8.04
N GLY A 122 19.09 -19.66 6.80
CA GLY A 122 19.95 -18.62 6.19
C GLY A 122 19.25 -17.26 6.12
N LEU A 123 17.94 -17.22 5.79
CA LEU A 123 17.16 -16.00 5.84
C LEU A 123 17.05 -15.44 7.27
N MET A 124 16.89 -16.30 8.28
CA MET A 124 16.82 -15.87 9.68
C MET A 124 18.14 -15.30 10.18
N ARG A 125 19.30 -15.88 9.77
CA ARG A 125 20.63 -15.27 10.06
C ARG A 125 20.78 -13.87 9.46
N LEU A 126 20.20 -13.62 8.28
CA LEU A 126 20.14 -12.26 7.72
C LEU A 126 19.19 -11.35 8.50
N ALA A 127 18.10 -11.91 8.98
CA ALA A 127 17.11 -11.16 9.75
C ALA A 127 17.66 -10.62 11.08
N GLU A 128 18.59 -11.31 11.72
CA GLU A 128 19.25 -10.85 12.96
C GLU A 128 19.87 -9.45 12.82
N GLN A 129 20.36 -9.11 11.61
CA GLN A 129 21.06 -7.85 11.35
C GLN A 129 20.24 -6.86 10.49
N HIS A 130 19.37 -7.38 9.65
CA HIS A 130 18.75 -6.60 8.57
C HIS A 130 17.22 -6.56 8.59
N ALA A 131 16.56 -7.24 9.56
CA ALA A 131 15.12 -7.24 9.61
C ALA A 131 14.56 -5.83 9.73
N VAL A 132 13.51 -5.54 8.95
CA VAL A 132 12.76 -4.30 9.03
C VAL A 132 11.27 -4.60 9.14
N ARG A 133 10.54 -3.69 9.80
CA ARG A 133 9.08 -3.71 9.92
C ARG A 133 8.51 -2.40 9.40
N PHE A 134 7.36 -2.47 8.73
CA PHE A 134 6.63 -1.28 8.30
C PHE A 134 5.14 -1.59 8.11
N PRO A 135 4.26 -0.60 8.32
CA PRO A 135 2.85 -0.73 8.03
C PRO A 135 2.61 -0.63 6.52
N LYS A 136 1.72 -1.49 6.01
CA LYS A 136 1.28 -1.42 4.62
C LYS A 136 -0.12 -1.96 4.46
N VAL A 137 -0.97 -1.22 3.75
CA VAL A 137 -2.23 -1.72 3.21
C VAL A 137 -1.97 -2.59 1.98
N MET A 138 -2.43 -3.83 2.00
CA MET A 138 -2.36 -4.71 0.85
C MET A 138 -3.63 -4.53 0.00
N THR A 139 -3.47 -4.07 -1.23
CA THR A 139 -4.61 -3.74 -2.11
C THR A 139 -4.50 -4.51 -3.41
N CYS A 140 -5.59 -5.11 -3.84
CA CYS A 140 -5.66 -5.81 -5.13
C CYS A 140 -5.90 -4.81 -6.26
N LEU A 141 -5.08 -4.88 -7.32
CA LEU A 141 -5.22 -4.03 -8.50
C LEU A 141 -6.56 -4.28 -9.23
N ASN A 142 -6.98 -5.56 -9.32
CA ASN A 142 -8.15 -5.95 -10.09
C ASN A 142 -9.46 -5.48 -9.48
N ILE A 143 -9.61 -5.66 -8.16
CA ILE A 143 -10.83 -5.33 -7.45
C ILE A 143 -10.77 -3.95 -6.82
N GLY A 144 -9.60 -3.29 -6.87
CA GLY A 144 -9.41 -1.91 -6.46
C GLY A 144 -9.70 -1.63 -4.98
N CYS A 145 -9.69 -2.65 -4.11
CA CYS A 145 -9.97 -2.44 -2.69
C CYS A 145 -8.88 -3.08 -1.82
N PRO A 146 -8.70 -2.58 -0.58
CA PRO A 146 -7.85 -3.18 0.42
C PRO A 146 -8.25 -4.63 0.72
N LEU A 147 -7.24 -5.47 0.86
CA LEU A 147 -7.38 -6.84 1.32
C LEU A 147 -7.16 -6.93 2.84
N GLY A 148 -6.46 -5.95 3.39
CA GLY A 148 -6.17 -5.79 4.79
C GLY A 148 -5.01 -4.84 5.01
N MET A 149 -4.89 -4.31 6.23
CA MET A 149 -3.82 -3.46 6.72
C MET A 149 -3.00 -4.22 7.74
N GLY A 150 -1.67 -4.24 7.61
CA GLY A 150 -0.81 -4.97 8.54
C GLY A 150 0.58 -4.41 8.68
N ILE A 151 1.28 -4.87 9.70
CA ILE A 151 2.71 -4.66 9.93
C ILE A 151 3.45 -5.84 9.32
N TRP A 152 4.23 -5.57 8.30
CA TRP A 152 5.00 -6.58 7.56
C TRP A 152 6.44 -6.56 8.02
N GLU A 153 7.00 -7.74 8.32
CA GLU A 153 8.38 -7.92 8.77
C GLU A 153 9.14 -8.84 7.83
N GLY A 154 10.36 -8.43 7.46
CA GLY A 154 11.20 -9.22 6.57
C GLY A 154 12.61 -8.65 6.40
N VAL A 155 13.40 -9.36 5.62
CA VAL A 155 14.75 -8.94 5.23
C VAL A 155 14.69 -8.18 3.91
N PRO A 156 15.32 -6.99 3.77
CA PRO A 156 15.41 -6.30 2.49
C PRO A 156 15.97 -7.21 1.39
N LEU A 157 15.29 -7.26 0.25
CA LEU A 157 15.69 -8.14 -0.87
C LEU A 157 17.13 -7.83 -1.34
N ARG A 158 17.55 -6.57 -1.27
CA ARG A 158 18.93 -6.17 -1.63
C ARG A 158 20.00 -6.93 -0.84
N GLU A 159 19.76 -7.25 0.43
CA GLU A 159 20.74 -7.98 1.27
C GLU A 159 21.00 -9.39 0.74
N VAL A 160 19.99 -9.99 0.13
CA VAL A 160 20.11 -11.29 -0.53
C VAL A 160 20.74 -11.15 -1.92
N LEU A 161 20.34 -10.13 -2.69
CA LEU A 161 20.92 -9.90 -4.02
C LEU A 161 22.42 -9.61 -3.95
N TRP A 162 22.87 -8.78 -3.02
CA TRP A 162 24.30 -8.47 -2.88
C TRP A 162 25.17 -9.70 -2.56
N LYS A 163 24.61 -10.71 -1.89
CA LYS A 163 25.34 -11.99 -1.66
C LYS A 163 25.59 -12.77 -2.95
N THR A 164 24.76 -12.58 -3.97
CA THR A 164 24.99 -13.20 -5.29
C THR A 164 26.06 -12.49 -6.10
N GLN A 165 26.56 -11.35 -5.64
CA GLN A 165 27.58 -10.53 -6.31
C GLN A 165 27.19 -10.21 -7.76
N PRO A 166 26.07 -9.51 -7.99
CA PRO A 166 25.67 -9.11 -9.31
C PRO A 166 26.73 -8.20 -9.94
N ARG A 167 26.91 -8.35 -11.23
CA ARG A 167 27.86 -7.58 -12.02
C ARG A 167 27.09 -6.63 -12.95
N GLU A 168 27.73 -6.26 -14.04
CA GLU A 168 27.14 -5.50 -15.13
C GLU A 168 25.89 -6.19 -15.73
N ASN A 169 25.11 -5.45 -16.50
CA ASN A 169 23.93 -5.90 -17.24
C ASN A 169 22.70 -6.29 -16.37
N LEU A 170 22.68 -5.97 -15.10
CA LEU A 170 21.49 -6.13 -14.29
C LEU A 170 20.60 -4.90 -14.44
N ARG A 171 19.39 -5.07 -15.02
CA ARG A 171 18.42 -3.99 -15.27
C ARG A 171 17.12 -4.18 -14.52
N ARG A 172 16.68 -5.43 -14.36
CA ARG A 172 15.40 -5.76 -13.75
C ARG A 172 15.50 -7.05 -12.94
N VAL A 173 14.65 -7.15 -11.96
CA VAL A 173 14.54 -8.30 -11.07
C VAL A 173 13.13 -8.86 -11.23
N PHE A 174 13.00 -10.05 -11.82
CA PHE A 174 11.78 -10.83 -11.86
C PHE A 174 11.72 -11.75 -10.66
N TYR A 175 10.51 -12.08 -10.24
CA TYR A 175 10.32 -13.02 -9.14
C TYR A 175 8.96 -13.71 -9.25
N TYR A 176 8.93 -14.94 -8.76
CA TYR A 176 7.73 -15.75 -8.71
C TYR A 176 7.77 -16.73 -7.54
N GLY A 177 6.59 -17.19 -7.16
CA GLY A 177 6.40 -18.24 -6.16
C GLY A 177 5.87 -19.50 -6.78
N TYR A 178 5.66 -20.51 -5.93
CA TYR A 178 4.94 -21.69 -6.35
C TYR A 178 3.50 -21.31 -6.77
N HIS A 179 3.04 -21.82 -7.88
CA HIS A 179 1.69 -21.60 -8.39
C HIS A 179 0.96 -22.93 -8.64
N ASN A 180 1.58 -23.78 -9.43
CA ASN A 180 1.22 -25.19 -9.70
C ASN A 180 2.42 -25.85 -10.39
N ASP A 181 2.25 -27.11 -10.79
CA ASP A 181 3.31 -27.89 -11.45
C ASP A 181 3.41 -27.60 -12.97
N VAL A 182 2.70 -26.60 -13.49
CA VAL A 182 2.72 -26.20 -14.92
C VAL A 182 3.51 -24.91 -15.10
N PRO A 183 4.75 -24.96 -15.61
CA PRO A 183 5.64 -23.78 -15.71
C PRO A 183 5.03 -22.59 -16.47
N ASP A 184 4.28 -22.85 -17.54
CA ASP A 184 3.65 -21.81 -18.38
C ASP A 184 2.52 -21.06 -17.69
N GLN A 185 2.00 -21.58 -16.59
CA GLN A 185 0.97 -20.91 -15.78
C GLN A 185 1.56 -20.06 -14.64
N ARG A 186 2.86 -19.94 -14.59
CA ARG A 186 3.57 -19.17 -13.57
C ARG A 186 3.03 -17.75 -13.46
N PHE A 187 2.78 -17.32 -12.24
CA PHE A 187 2.44 -15.94 -11.94
C PHE A 187 3.70 -15.19 -11.48
N GLN A 188 4.21 -14.31 -12.33
CA GLN A 188 5.42 -13.54 -12.07
C GLN A 188 5.16 -12.06 -12.03
N SER A 189 6.02 -11.35 -11.30
CA SER A 189 6.09 -9.91 -11.28
C SER A 189 7.54 -9.45 -11.31
N SER A 190 7.76 -8.16 -11.48
CA SER A 190 9.11 -7.60 -11.58
C SER A 190 9.21 -6.20 -11.00
N LEU A 191 10.43 -5.79 -10.72
CA LEU A 191 10.80 -4.43 -10.35
C LEU A 191 12.05 -3.99 -11.12
N PRO A 192 12.21 -2.70 -11.42
CA PRO A 192 13.49 -2.14 -11.83
C PRO A 192 14.55 -2.42 -10.76
N VAL A 193 15.79 -2.61 -11.19
CA VAL A 193 16.89 -2.97 -10.27
C VAL A 193 17.17 -1.89 -9.22
N ASP A 194 17.09 -0.63 -9.61
CA ASP A 194 17.25 0.52 -8.72
C ASP A 194 16.26 0.46 -7.54
N ARG A 195 14.96 0.14 -7.81
CA ARG A 195 13.97 0.02 -6.72
C ARG A 195 14.27 -1.12 -5.76
N VAL A 196 14.95 -2.16 -6.20
CA VAL A 196 15.30 -3.28 -5.33
C VAL A 196 16.57 -2.98 -4.51
N LEU A 197 17.53 -2.29 -5.10
CA LEU A 197 18.80 -1.97 -4.46
C LEU A 197 18.76 -0.72 -3.59
N GLU A 198 17.89 0.22 -3.92
CA GLU A 198 17.79 1.52 -3.27
C GLU A 198 16.36 1.81 -2.80
N ASP A 199 16.25 2.52 -1.70
CA ASP A 199 14.95 2.93 -1.17
C ASP A 199 14.70 4.40 -1.56
N PRO A 200 13.64 4.73 -2.32
CA PRO A 200 13.23 6.10 -2.51
C PRO A 200 12.92 6.79 -1.19
N VAL A 201 13.12 8.10 -1.13
CA VAL A 201 12.89 8.90 0.08
C VAL A 201 11.49 8.65 0.64
N GLY A 202 11.42 8.25 1.90
CA GLY A 202 10.17 8.00 2.61
C GLY A 202 9.49 6.67 2.28
N LEU A 203 10.12 5.78 1.48
CA LEU A 203 9.64 4.43 1.25
C LEU A 203 10.47 3.39 2.02
N PRO A 204 9.83 2.36 2.58
CA PRO A 204 10.52 1.19 3.10
C PRO A 204 11.19 0.37 1.98
N PRO A 205 12.13 -0.52 2.31
CA PRO A 205 12.68 -1.47 1.35
C PRO A 205 11.65 -2.49 0.87
N VAL A 206 11.90 -3.06 -0.31
CA VAL A 206 11.28 -4.31 -0.74
C VAL A 206 11.82 -5.45 0.10
N ILE A 207 10.95 -6.27 0.70
CA ILE A 207 11.36 -7.28 1.67
C ILE A 207 10.98 -8.70 1.27
N LEU A 208 11.81 -9.65 1.68
CA LEU A 208 11.47 -11.05 1.85
C LEU A 208 10.76 -11.21 3.19
N CYS A 209 9.44 -11.14 3.13
CA CYS A 209 8.58 -11.07 4.31
C CYS A 209 8.31 -12.46 4.86
N TYR A 210 8.40 -12.63 6.18
CA TYR A 210 8.16 -13.88 6.89
C TYR A 210 7.19 -13.74 8.08
N LYS A 211 6.86 -12.50 8.51
CA LYS A 211 5.86 -12.24 9.55
C LYS A 211 4.86 -11.14 9.15
N LEU A 212 3.67 -11.24 9.71
CA LEU A 212 2.60 -10.26 9.61
C LEU A 212 2.03 -10.02 11.02
N ASN A 213 1.98 -8.76 11.46
CA ASN A 213 1.54 -8.36 12.79
C ASN A 213 2.28 -9.09 13.94
N GLY A 214 3.58 -9.38 13.74
CA GLY A 214 4.41 -10.11 14.71
C GLY A 214 4.37 -11.63 14.60
N GLU A 215 3.35 -12.20 13.94
CA GLU A 215 3.17 -13.64 13.77
C GLU A 215 3.78 -14.16 12.47
N TRP A 216 4.22 -15.43 12.48
CA TRP A 216 4.71 -16.08 11.26
C TRP A 216 3.62 -16.13 10.18
N LEU A 217 4.02 -15.90 8.94
CA LEU A 217 3.08 -15.97 7.82
C LEU A 217 2.44 -17.37 7.72
N SER A 218 1.10 -17.38 7.74
CA SER A 218 0.35 -18.58 7.40
C SER A 218 0.45 -18.89 5.90
N PRO A 219 0.17 -20.12 5.49
CA PRO A 219 0.13 -20.48 4.06
C PRO A 219 -0.80 -19.58 3.23
N GLU A 220 -1.97 -19.18 3.76
CA GLU A 220 -2.93 -18.28 3.09
C GLU A 220 -2.34 -16.89 2.86
N ARG A 221 -1.47 -16.43 3.77
CA ARG A 221 -0.79 -15.12 3.66
C ARG A 221 0.48 -15.18 2.83
N GLY A 222 0.81 -16.37 2.28
CA GLY A 222 1.94 -16.58 1.38
C GLY A 222 3.20 -17.08 2.09
N GLY A 223 3.03 -17.65 3.30
CA GLY A 223 4.13 -18.28 4.04
C GLY A 223 4.75 -19.50 3.34
N PRO A 224 5.98 -19.86 3.72
CA PRO A 224 6.76 -19.27 4.80
C PRO A 224 7.39 -17.91 4.45
N VAL A 225 7.59 -17.62 3.16
CA VAL A 225 8.20 -16.35 2.69
C VAL A 225 7.45 -15.84 1.47
N ARG A 226 7.16 -14.56 1.48
CA ARG A 226 6.65 -13.82 0.33
C ARG A 226 7.47 -12.57 0.09
N ILE A 227 7.38 -12.01 -1.12
CA ILE A 227 7.86 -10.65 -1.33
C ILE A 227 6.79 -9.64 -0.91
N VAL A 228 7.21 -8.52 -0.32
CA VAL A 228 6.33 -7.37 -0.08
C VAL A 228 6.98 -6.12 -0.65
N VAL A 229 6.27 -5.50 -1.60
CA VAL A 229 6.65 -4.23 -2.22
C VAL A 229 5.81 -3.15 -1.56
N PRO A 230 6.40 -2.22 -0.79
CA PRO A 230 5.65 -1.28 0.05
C PRO A 230 4.60 -0.47 -0.71
N GLU A 231 5.02 0.18 -1.77
CA GLU A 231 4.18 1.05 -2.61
C GLU A 231 3.38 0.31 -3.70
N GLY A 232 3.67 -0.98 -3.90
CA GLY A 232 3.05 -1.78 -4.96
C GLY A 232 1.68 -2.33 -4.57
N TYR A 233 0.83 -2.54 -5.57
CA TYR A 233 -0.38 -3.35 -5.42
C TYR A 233 -0.04 -4.82 -5.16
N GLY A 234 -1.02 -5.59 -4.68
CA GLY A 234 -0.84 -6.97 -4.21
C GLY A 234 -0.19 -7.92 -5.22
N PHE A 235 -0.37 -7.70 -6.52
CA PHE A 235 0.26 -8.51 -7.56
C PHE A 235 1.80 -8.36 -7.62
N LYS A 236 2.34 -7.25 -7.12
CA LYS A 236 3.80 -7.07 -6.92
C LYS A 236 4.31 -7.84 -5.69
N SER A 237 3.45 -8.18 -4.76
CA SER A 237 3.79 -8.84 -3.50
C SER A 237 3.50 -10.34 -3.58
N ILE A 238 4.29 -11.06 -4.37
CA ILE A 238 4.13 -12.48 -4.69
C ILE A 238 4.18 -13.36 -3.43
N LYS A 239 3.20 -14.27 -3.28
CA LYS A 239 3.12 -15.30 -2.24
C LYS A 239 4.01 -16.51 -2.57
N TRP A 240 4.38 -17.27 -1.54
CA TRP A 240 5.12 -18.56 -1.66
C TRP A 240 6.37 -18.43 -2.53
N LEU A 241 7.13 -17.38 -2.30
CA LEU A 241 8.28 -17.03 -3.12
C LEU A 241 9.32 -18.15 -3.15
N THR A 242 9.74 -18.55 -4.34
CA THR A 242 10.74 -19.61 -4.56
C THR A 242 11.90 -19.16 -5.43
N THR A 243 11.71 -18.15 -6.28
CA THR A 243 12.71 -17.80 -7.28
C THR A 243 12.75 -16.29 -7.54
N VAL A 244 13.96 -15.79 -7.63
CA VAL A 244 14.30 -14.43 -8.10
C VAL A 244 15.20 -14.58 -9.31
N VAL A 245 14.87 -13.90 -10.40
CA VAL A 245 15.60 -13.95 -11.68
C VAL A 245 16.20 -12.58 -11.98
N LEU A 246 17.50 -12.51 -12.10
CA LEU A 246 18.24 -11.30 -12.45
C LEU A 246 18.41 -11.22 -13.97
N THR A 247 17.92 -10.15 -14.58
CA THR A 247 17.84 -10.04 -16.05
C THR A 247 18.38 -8.72 -16.58
N ASN A 248 18.80 -8.75 -17.85
CA ASN A 248 19.17 -7.57 -18.62
C ASN A 248 17.96 -6.91 -19.32
N LEU A 249 16.75 -7.44 -19.20
CA LEU A 249 15.54 -6.79 -19.71
C LEU A 249 15.26 -5.49 -18.95
N TYR A 250 14.96 -4.42 -19.69
CA TYR A 250 14.61 -3.13 -19.08
C TYR A 250 13.08 -2.91 -18.95
N HIS A 251 12.27 -3.67 -19.67
CA HIS A 251 10.81 -3.57 -19.63
C HIS A 251 10.18 -4.61 -18.70
N ALA A 252 9.02 -4.29 -18.16
CA ALA A 252 8.24 -5.22 -17.35
C ALA A 252 7.63 -6.31 -18.23
N ASN A 253 7.81 -7.56 -17.82
CA ASN A 253 7.14 -8.74 -18.38
C ASN A 253 6.35 -9.47 -17.30
N ASP A 254 5.63 -8.71 -16.51
CA ASP A 254 4.75 -9.21 -15.47
C ASP A 254 3.57 -9.95 -16.10
N THR A 255 3.03 -10.95 -15.43
CA THR A 255 1.82 -11.68 -15.90
C THR A 255 0.67 -10.72 -16.23
N TYR A 256 0.58 -9.59 -15.55
CA TYR A 256 -0.44 -8.56 -15.83
C TYR A 256 -0.08 -7.58 -16.95
N ALA A 257 1.16 -7.50 -17.39
CA ALA A 257 1.58 -6.53 -18.41
C ALA A 257 0.87 -6.77 -19.75
N ASN A 258 0.69 -8.02 -20.13
CA ASN A 258 0.05 -8.41 -21.40
C ASN A 258 -1.43 -7.97 -21.53
N GLY A 259 -2.10 -7.62 -20.43
CA GLY A 259 -3.49 -7.19 -20.42
C GLY A 259 -3.70 -5.68 -20.45
N ASN A 260 -2.69 -4.89 -20.78
CA ASN A 260 -2.72 -3.42 -20.66
C ASN A 260 -3.15 -2.94 -19.28
N ASN A 261 -2.69 -3.62 -18.24
CA ASN A 261 -2.90 -3.23 -16.85
C ASN A 261 -1.81 -2.28 -16.39
N ASP A 262 -2.13 -1.46 -15.40
CA ASP A 262 -1.19 -0.52 -14.78
C ASP A 262 -0.23 -1.26 -13.83
N VAL A 263 0.84 -1.83 -14.39
CA VAL A 263 1.78 -2.66 -13.62
C VAL A 263 2.90 -1.87 -12.95
N ASP A 264 3.10 -0.62 -13.34
CA ASP A 264 4.18 0.23 -12.82
C ASP A 264 3.68 1.29 -11.83
N SER A 265 2.38 1.57 -11.79
CA SER A 265 1.84 2.55 -10.84
C SER A 265 1.89 2.07 -9.41
N THR A 266 2.21 3.01 -8.54
CA THR A 266 2.16 2.84 -7.10
C THR A 266 0.74 2.94 -6.56
N LEU A 267 0.54 2.57 -5.29
CA LEU A 267 -0.73 2.71 -4.57
C LEU A 267 -1.25 4.13 -4.68
N LYS A 268 -2.51 4.26 -5.10
CA LYS A 268 -3.22 5.54 -5.21
C LYS A 268 -3.89 5.91 -3.89
N THR A 269 -4.06 7.21 -3.69
CA THR A 269 -4.88 7.74 -2.59
C THR A 269 -6.33 7.79 -3.05
N PHE A 270 -7.23 7.12 -2.31
CA PHE A 270 -8.67 7.13 -2.59
C PHE A 270 -9.49 6.90 -1.32
N ALA A 271 -10.74 7.34 -1.31
CA ALA A 271 -11.69 7.10 -0.24
C ALA A 271 -12.76 6.08 -0.66
N SER A 272 -13.29 5.38 0.33
CA SER A 272 -14.47 4.53 0.22
C SER A 272 -15.27 4.60 1.51
N THR A 273 -16.57 4.40 1.40
CA THR A 273 -17.52 4.40 2.52
C THR A 273 -17.55 2.99 3.14
N LEU A 274 -17.47 2.90 4.47
CA LEU A 274 -17.68 1.66 5.22
C LEU A 274 -19.11 1.53 5.71
N ASN A 275 -19.63 2.61 6.31
CA ASN A 275 -20.96 2.62 6.86
C ASN A 275 -21.70 3.90 6.45
N ALA A 276 -22.81 3.72 5.77
CA ALA A 276 -23.79 4.76 5.47
C ALA A 276 -25.19 4.17 5.67
N PRO A 277 -26.11 4.88 6.32
CA PRO A 277 -27.48 4.42 6.42
C PRO A 277 -28.15 4.47 5.04
N THR A 278 -28.87 3.41 4.68
CA THR A 278 -29.65 3.36 3.43
C THR A 278 -30.97 4.12 3.52
N ARG A 279 -31.44 4.37 4.76
CA ARG A 279 -32.66 5.14 5.06
C ARG A 279 -32.43 6.05 6.24
N VAL A 280 -32.87 7.30 6.14
CA VAL A 280 -32.79 8.33 7.19
C VAL A 280 -34.06 9.15 7.23
N LYS A 281 -34.37 9.79 8.35
CA LYS A 281 -35.51 10.67 8.48
C LYS A 281 -35.23 12.04 7.93
N ALA A 282 -36.23 12.64 7.28
CA ALA A 282 -36.13 14.00 6.76
C ALA A 282 -35.82 15.02 7.86
N GLY A 283 -34.88 15.93 7.56
CA GLY A 283 -34.43 16.96 8.48
C GLY A 283 -33.54 16.51 9.61
N GLU A 284 -33.30 15.19 9.78
CA GLU A 284 -32.37 14.69 10.81
C GLU A 284 -30.94 14.51 10.26
N PRO A 285 -29.91 15.04 10.94
CA PRO A 285 -28.52 14.75 10.60
C PRO A 285 -28.19 13.26 10.80
N PHE A 286 -27.29 12.71 9.96
CA PHE A 286 -26.86 11.33 10.05
C PHE A 286 -25.35 11.16 9.82
N ALA A 287 -24.78 10.18 10.50
CA ALA A 287 -23.37 9.91 10.42
C ALA A 287 -23.02 8.95 9.28
N VAL A 288 -21.92 9.22 8.62
CA VAL A 288 -21.27 8.32 7.64
C VAL A 288 -19.81 8.13 8.01
N THR A 289 -19.29 6.92 7.82
CA THR A 289 -17.90 6.61 8.08
C THR A 289 -17.30 5.81 6.94
N GLY A 290 -15.99 5.88 6.80
CA GLY A 290 -15.27 5.15 5.79
C GLY A 290 -13.77 5.06 6.03
N TYR A 291 -13.06 4.63 5.02
CA TYR A 291 -11.60 4.66 5.02
C TYR A 291 -11.06 5.44 3.81
N ALA A 292 -9.86 5.95 3.96
CA ALA A 292 -9.01 6.38 2.85
C ALA A 292 -7.78 5.47 2.78
N GLN A 293 -7.50 4.91 1.62
CA GLN A 293 -6.16 4.40 1.33
C GLN A 293 -5.26 5.59 1.07
N VAL A 294 -4.16 5.65 1.78
CA VAL A 294 -3.14 6.68 1.59
C VAL A 294 -2.03 6.11 0.73
N GLY A 295 -1.98 6.51 -0.53
CA GLY A 295 -0.94 6.11 -1.47
C GLY A 295 0.38 6.86 -1.26
N THR A 296 1.28 6.74 -2.23
CA THR A 296 2.59 7.41 -2.19
C THR A 296 2.48 8.93 -2.22
N ALA A 297 1.43 9.48 -2.83
CA ALA A 297 1.16 10.92 -2.85
C ALA A 297 0.72 11.50 -1.49
N GLY A 298 0.42 10.64 -0.49
CA GLY A 298 -0.10 11.08 0.80
C GLY A 298 -1.59 11.45 0.77
N LEU A 299 -2.11 11.95 1.88
CA LEU A 299 -3.49 12.41 2.03
C LEU A 299 -3.53 13.81 2.64
N SER A 300 -4.22 14.74 1.99
CA SER A 300 -4.51 16.07 2.54
C SER A 300 -5.86 16.07 3.26
N LYS A 301 -6.92 15.58 2.58
CA LYS A 301 -8.26 15.52 3.16
C LYS A 301 -9.15 14.48 2.47
N VAL A 302 -10.21 14.11 3.16
CA VAL A 302 -11.34 13.36 2.61
C VAL A 302 -12.52 14.31 2.50
N GLN A 303 -13.30 14.17 1.43
CA GLN A 303 -14.50 14.97 1.18
C GLN A 303 -15.68 14.06 0.91
N VAL A 304 -16.84 14.48 1.36
CA VAL A 304 -18.13 13.82 1.13
C VAL A 304 -19.11 14.78 0.51
N TRP A 305 -20.06 14.25 -0.25
CA TRP A 305 -21.14 15.02 -0.86
C TRP A 305 -22.40 14.17 -0.99
N LEU A 306 -23.52 14.71 -0.53
CA LEU A 306 -24.83 14.11 -0.66
C LEU A 306 -25.59 14.85 -1.76
N ARG A 307 -25.70 14.22 -2.94
CA ARG A 307 -26.40 14.77 -4.11
C ARG A 307 -27.85 14.31 -4.13
N SER A 308 -28.80 15.24 -4.29
CA SER A 308 -30.18 14.87 -4.62
C SER A 308 -30.24 14.26 -6.02
N GLU A 309 -30.88 13.10 -6.16
CA GLU A 309 -31.13 12.49 -7.49
C GLU A 309 -32.08 13.30 -8.37
N ALA A 310 -32.87 14.19 -7.75
CA ALA A 310 -33.73 15.12 -8.48
C ALA A 310 -33.01 16.32 -9.11
N THR A 311 -31.68 16.46 -8.79
CA THR A 311 -30.85 17.54 -9.33
C THR A 311 -29.99 16.99 -10.48
N ASP A 312 -30.24 17.52 -11.69
CA ASP A 312 -29.40 17.24 -12.84
C ASP A 312 -27.99 17.76 -12.59
N TRP A 313 -26.99 16.94 -12.96
CA TRP A 313 -25.59 17.34 -12.89
C TRP A 313 -25.00 17.58 -14.29
N PRO A 314 -24.21 18.64 -14.48
CA PRO A 314 -23.65 18.96 -15.78
C PRO A 314 -22.87 17.77 -16.39
N ALA A 315 -23.21 17.36 -17.60
CA ALA A 315 -22.59 16.20 -18.27
C ALA A 315 -21.10 16.41 -18.55
N GLU A 316 -20.65 17.66 -18.65
CA GLU A 316 -19.24 18.05 -18.81
C GLU A 316 -18.43 17.89 -17.53
N ASP A 317 -19.02 17.97 -16.35
CA ASP A 317 -18.36 17.75 -15.07
C ASP A 317 -18.51 16.31 -14.57
N LYS A 318 -17.93 15.37 -15.32
CA LYS A 318 -17.99 13.92 -15.06
C LYS A 318 -17.36 13.49 -13.72
N TYR A 319 -16.52 14.34 -13.15
CA TYR A 319 -15.76 14.03 -11.94
C TYR A 319 -16.17 14.87 -10.74
N PHE A 320 -17.32 15.56 -10.87
CA PHE A 320 -17.88 16.38 -9.80
C PHE A 320 -16.89 17.42 -9.25
N ALA A 321 -16.09 18.03 -10.14
CA ALA A 321 -15.08 19.00 -9.76
C ALA A 321 -15.69 20.24 -9.07
N THR A 322 -16.86 20.67 -9.52
CA THR A 322 -17.59 21.86 -9.03
C THR A 322 -18.62 21.55 -7.95
N ALA A 323 -18.76 20.28 -7.53
CA ALA A 323 -19.72 19.88 -6.51
C ALA A 323 -19.44 20.54 -5.15
N PRO A 324 -20.48 20.78 -4.33
CA PRO A 324 -20.33 21.36 -3.00
C PRO A 324 -19.84 20.33 -1.98
N TRP A 325 -18.60 19.89 -2.13
CA TRP A 325 -17.97 18.94 -1.26
C TRP A 325 -17.79 19.47 0.15
N ILE A 326 -18.05 18.63 1.14
CA ILE A 326 -17.84 18.90 2.56
C ILE A 326 -16.62 18.12 3.02
N ASP A 327 -15.71 18.75 3.76
CA ASP A 327 -14.54 18.07 4.34
C ASP A 327 -15.01 17.13 5.46
N ALA A 328 -14.63 15.87 5.40
CA ALA A 328 -14.83 14.87 6.44
C ALA A 328 -13.68 14.91 7.45
N GLU A 329 -13.96 14.55 8.68
CA GLU A 329 -12.95 14.38 9.73
C GLU A 329 -12.07 13.17 9.41
N VAL A 330 -10.78 13.37 9.19
CA VAL A 330 -9.79 12.30 9.20
C VAL A 330 -9.51 11.94 10.65
N LEU A 331 -9.83 10.72 11.05
CA LEU A 331 -9.73 10.32 12.45
C LEU A 331 -8.27 10.26 12.90
N PRO A 332 -7.97 10.61 14.17
CA PRO A 332 -6.63 10.52 14.73
C PRO A 332 -6.13 9.07 14.79
N PRO A 333 -4.85 8.84 15.10
CA PRO A 333 -4.34 7.49 15.37
C PRO A 333 -5.22 6.77 16.38
N PRO A 334 -5.51 5.47 16.16
CA PRO A 334 -6.38 4.71 17.09
C PRO A 334 -5.68 4.51 18.44
N ALA A 335 -6.45 4.49 19.52
CA ALA A 335 -5.93 4.14 20.84
C ALA A 335 -5.51 2.66 20.92
N GLN A 336 -6.14 1.80 20.12
CA GLN A 336 -5.82 0.39 19.98
C GLN A 336 -5.68 0.04 18.50
N TRP A 337 -4.53 -0.50 18.12
CA TRP A 337 -4.20 -0.76 16.72
C TRP A 337 -4.92 -1.99 16.16
N GLY A 338 -5.25 -2.97 17.00
CA GLY A 338 -5.87 -4.23 16.56
C GLY A 338 -4.88 -5.19 15.87
N GLY A 339 -5.39 -5.98 14.94
CA GLY A 339 -4.55 -6.86 14.11
C GLY A 339 -4.00 -8.09 14.83
N GLY A 340 -4.54 -8.41 16.01
CA GLY A 340 -4.05 -9.53 16.83
C GLY A 340 -2.69 -9.25 17.50
N LEU A 341 -2.25 -7.98 17.52
CA LEU A 341 -1.02 -7.63 18.26
C LEU A 341 -1.19 -7.99 19.73
N GLN A 342 -0.27 -8.82 20.24
CA GLN A 342 -0.31 -9.25 21.65
C GLN A 342 0.18 -8.15 22.58
N ASP A 343 1.07 -7.29 22.10
CA ASP A 343 1.60 -6.12 22.80
C ASP A 343 2.04 -5.04 21.79
N ASP A 344 2.31 -3.83 22.29
CA ASP A 344 2.75 -2.71 21.47
C ASP A 344 4.23 -2.75 21.09
N THR A 345 5.00 -3.77 21.50
CA THR A 345 6.43 -3.87 21.24
C THR A 345 6.73 -4.04 19.73
N VAL A 346 5.78 -4.59 18.98
CA VAL A 346 5.88 -4.67 17.52
C VAL A 346 5.93 -3.27 16.91
N LEU A 347 5.14 -2.32 17.43
CA LEU A 347 5.07 -0.95 16.92
C LEU A 347 6.35 -0.15 17.22
N ASN A 348 6.91 -0.29 18.41
CA ASN A 348 8.10 0.45 18.87
C ASN A 348 9.34 0.25 17.97
N THR A 349 9.37 -0.83 17.21
CA THR A 349 10.45 -1.16 16.27
C THR A 349 10.01 -1.09 14.81
N THR A 350 8.80 -0.56 14.56
CA THR A 350 8.21 -0.45 13.21
C THR A 350 8.56 0.90 12.59
N ARG A 351 9.05 0.93 11.37
CA ARG A 351 9.30 2.18 10.64
C ARG A 351 8.02 3.01 10.54
N GLY A 352 8.13 4.31 10.80
CA GLY A 352 7.00 5.23 10.82
C GLY A 352 6.38 5.41 12.21
N PHE A 353 6.90 4.72 13.22
CA PHE A 353 6.55 4.88 14.63
C PHE A 353 7.77 5.30 15.46
N ASP A 354 7.53 5.96 16.59
CA ASP A 354 8.54 6.25 17.59
C ASP A 354 8.75 5.08 18.56
N SER A 355 9.65 5.25 19.52
CA SER A 355 9.94 4.24 20.56
C SER A 355 8.77 3.95 21.51
N GLU A 356 7.73 4.75 21.47
CA GLU A 356 6.51 4.59 22.28
C GLU A 356 5.35 4.02 21.44
N GLY A 357 5.61 3.64 20.18
CA GLY A 357 4.60 3.08 19.27
C GLY A 357 3.62 4.13 18.72
N ARG A 358 3.96 5.42 18.77
CA ARG A 358 3.17 6.48 18.18
C ARG A 358 3.63 6.77 16.75
N PRO A 359 2.71 7.03 15.80
CA PRO A 359 3.09 7.34 14.43
C PRO A 359 3.84 8.68 14.35
N LEU A 360 4.96 8.70 13.64
CA LEU A 360 5.77 9.89 13.41
C LEU A 360 5.07 10.92 12.51
N THR A 361 4.16 10.46 11.67
CA THR A 361 3.34 11.32 10.79
C THR A 361 1.93 10.74 10.68
N TRP A 362 0.93 11.61 10.60
CA TRP A 362 -0.45 11.21 10.40
C TRP A 362 -1.15 12.18 9.44
N PRO A 363 -1.92 11.70 8.44
CA PRO A 363 -2.10 10.30 8.00
C PRO A 363 -0.81 9.65 7.48
N MET A 364 -0.62 8.36 7.80
CA MET A 364 0.55 7.59 7.34
C MET A 364 0.41 7.20 5.87
N ARG A 365 1.47 7.37 5.09
CA ARG A 365 1.54 6.82 3.73
C ARG A 365 1.51 5.30 3.75
N LEU A 366 1.03 4.70 2.68
CA LEU A 366 0.89 3.26 2.46
C LEU A 366 -0.06 2.58 3.45
N ALA A 367 -0.88 3.35 4.16
CA ALA A 367 -1.80 2.89 5.18
C ALA A 367 -3.27 3.08 4.78
N LYS A 368 -4.15 2.46 5.54
CA LYS A 368 -5.59 2.71 5.56
C LYS A 368 -5.90 3.60 6.76
N ILE A 369 -6.61 4.70 6.53
CA ILE A 369 -6.96 5.68 7.56
C ILE A 369 -8.48 5.81 7.60
N HIS A 370 -9.06 5.83 8.78
CA HIS A 370 -10.50 6.02 8.92
C HIS A 370 -10.90 7.49 8.86
N TRP A 371 -12.09 7.73 8.35
CA TRP A 371 -12.72 9.05 8.32
C TRP A 371 -14.19 8.97 8.74
N ALA A 372 -14.73 10.10 9.21
CA ALA A 372 -16.12 10.22 9.62
C ALA A 372 -16.69 11.58 9.22
N SER A 373 -17.98 11.65 8.98
CA SER A 373 -18.69 12.91 8.70
C SER A 373 -20.12 12.83 9.24
N LEU A 374 -20.60 13.93 9.82
CA LEU A 374 -21.99 14.13 10.15
C LEU A 374 -22.64 14.98 9.05
N LEU A 375 -23.45 14.33 8.22
CA LEU A 375 -24.17 15.04 7.16
C LEU A 375 -25.40 15.76 7.74
N PRO A 376 -25.70 16.96 7.25
CA PRO A 376 -26.89 17.69 7.70
C PRO A 376 -28.18 16.98 7.30
N GLY A 377 -29.24 17.19 8.05
CA GLY A 377 -30.56 16.75 7.64
C GLY A 377 -31.00 17.43 6.34
N VAL A 378 -31.59 16.65 5.45
CA VAL A 378 -32.09 17.10 4.14
C VAL A 378 -33.55 16.76 3.96
N PRO A 379 -34.29 17.39 3.01
CA PRO A 379 -35.68 17.04 2.72
C PRO A 379 -35.88 15.59 2.27
N ALA A 380 -37.09 15.09 2.38
CA ALA A 380 -37.44 13.75 1.87
C ALA A 380 -37.14 13.63 0.37
N GLY A 381 -36.57 12.49 -0.03
CA GLY A 381 -36.17 12.25 -1.41
C GLY A 381 -35.10 11.13 -1.54
N LYS A 382 -34.66 10.92 -2.77
CA LYS A 382 -33.56 10.01 -3.06
C LYS A 382 -32.26 10.78 -3.27
N TYR A 383 -31.19 10.27 -2.69
CA TYR A 383 -29.88 10.90 -2.72
C TYR A 383 -28.79 9.89 -3.07
N ALA A 384 -27.73 10.38 -3.68
CA ALA A 384 -26.46 9.66 -3.89
C ALA A 384 -25.38 10.26 -2.99
N LEU A 385 -24.82 9.45 -2.11
CA LEU A 385 -23.66 9.79 -1.29
C LEU A 385 -22.40 9.48 -2.05
N HIS A 386 -21.53 10.46 -2.15
CA HIS A 386 -20.20 10.35 -2.75
C HIS A 386 -19.11 10.64 -1.73
N CYS A 387 -17.95 10.00 -1.88
CA CYS A 387 -16.74 10.37 -1.15
C CYS A 387 -15.54 10.42 -2.09
N ARG A 388 -14.55 11.29 -1.77
CA ARG A 388 -13.29 11.40 -2.48
C ARG A 388 -12.16 11.83 -1.58
N THR A 389 -10.92 11.63 -2.04
CA THR A 389 -9.73 12.20 -1.40
C THR A 389 -9.20 13.40 -2.19
N ILE A 390 -8.49 14.28 -1.47
CA ILE A 390 -7.48 15.19 -2.03
C ILE A 390 -6.14 14.71 -1.48
N ASP A 391 -5.18 14.41 -2.35
CA ASP A 391 -3.86 13.99 -1.93
C ASP A 391 -3.00 15.18 -1.44
N ALA A 392 -1.80 14.88 -0.94
CA ALA A 392 -0.91 15.93 -0.43
C ALA A 392 -0.35 16.87 -1.51
N ASN A 393 -0.49 16.51 -2.79
CA ASN A 393 -0.15 17.36 -3.93
C ASN A 393 -1.34 18.21 -4.42
N GLY A 394 -2.51 18.11 -3.76
CA GLY A 394 -3.73 18.81 -4.13
C GLY A 394 -4.52 18.14 -5.27
N GLN A 395 -4.16 16.93 -5.68
CA GLN A 395 -4.88 16.20 -6.72
C GLN A 395 -6.10 15.49 -6.13
N ALA A 396 -7.25 15.70 -6.78
CA ALA A 396 -8.49 15.07 -6.38
C ALA A 396 -8.66 13.69 -7.05
N GLN A 397 -9.27 12.76 -6.31
CA GLN A 397 -9.87 11.57 -6.90
C GLN A 397 -11.10 11.98 -7.76
N PRO A 398 -11.38 11.35 -8.91
CA PRO A 398 -10.63 10.27 -9.54
C PRO A 398 -9.42 10.78 -10.33
N MET A 399 -8.47 9.87 -10.54
CA MET A 399 -7.35 10.09 -11.44
C MET A 399 -7.56 9.18 -12.67
N PRO A 400 -8.15 9.68 -13.77
CA PRO A 400 -8.45 8.88 -14.94
C PRO A 400 -7.17 8.33 -15.57
N ARG A 401 -7.19 7.05 -15.95
CA ARG A 401 -6.05 6.36 -16.53
C ARG A 401 -6.45 5.50 -17.71
N PRO A 402 -5.62 5.43 -18.75
CA PRO A 402 -5.92 4.69 -19.96
C PRO A 402 -5.56 3.18 -19.84
N PHE A 403 -5.79 2.57 -18.68
CA PHE A 403 -5.49 1.18 -18.41
C PHE A 403 -6.75 0.37 -18.14
N GLN A 404 -6.74 -0.91 -18.51
CA GLN A 404 -7.85 -1.81 -18.23
C GLN A 404 -8.03 -2.03 -16.70
N LYS A 405 -6.93 -2.15 -15.96
CA LYS A 405 -6.91 -2.28 -14.51
C LYS A 405 -5.84 -1.35 -13.94
N SER A 406 -6.24 -0.47 -13.06
CA SER A 406 -5.31 0.53 -12.49
C SER A 406 -5.56 0.79 -10.99
N GLY A 407 -6.16 -0.16 -10.28
CA GLY A 407 -6.62 0.03 -8.91
C GLY A 407 -7.87 0.90 -8.86
N HIS A 408 -8.33 1.22 -7.65
CA HIS A 408 -9.49 2.08 -7.46
C HIS A 408 -9.14 3.54 -7.80
N ALA A 409 -9.95 4.14 -8.65
CA ALA A 409 -9.81 5.56 -9.01
C ALA A 409 -11.17 6.26 -9.18
N ALA A 410 -12.27 5.51 -9.30
CA ALA A 410 -13.62 6.09 -9.42
C ALA A 410 -14.13 6.63 -8.08
N ILE A 411 -14.91 7.71 -8.14
CA ILE A 411 -15.69 8.18 -7.01
C ILE A 411 -16.81 7.17 -6.75
N GLU A 412 -16.96 6.75 -5.50
CA GLU A 412 -18.01 5.84 -5.07
C GLU A 412 -19.38 6.55 -5.06
N GLU A 413 -20.44 5.81 -5.33
CA GLU A 413 -21.83 6.29 -5.26
C GLU A 413 -22.66 5.30 -4.44
N ILE A 414 -23.29 5.78 -3.37
CA ILE A 414 -24.14 4.99 -2.49
C ILE A 414 -25.52 5.65 -2.39
N GLY A 415 -26.57 4.90 -2.71
CA GLY A 415 -27.95 5.39 -2.59
C GLY A 415 -28.39 5.56 -1.13
N VAL A 416 -29.01 6.70 -0.82
CA VAL A 416 -29.62 7.01 0.48
C VAL A 416 -31.06 7.50 0.25
N THR A 417 -32.01 6.88 0.92
CA THR A 417 -33.44 7.31 0.90
C THR A 417 -33.76 8.12 2.15
N VAL A 418 -34.29 9.31 1.98
CA VAL A 418 -34.73 10.20 3.06
C VAL A 418 -36.24 10.18 3.11
N GLU A 419 -36.83 9.76 4.25
CA GLU A 419 -38.29 9.58 4.47
C GLU A 419 -38.82 10.54 5.52
#